data_9dae1d40d195c2ead7a432f6a6877dd4
#
_entry.id   9dae1d40d195c2ead7a432f6a6877dd4
#
_cell.length_a   1.000
_cell.length_b   1.000
_cell.length_c   1.000
_cell.angle_alpha   90.00
_cell.angle_beta   90.00
_cell.angle_gamma   90.00
#
_symmetry.space_group_name_H-M   'P 1'
#
loop_
_entity.id
_entity.type
_entity.pdbx_description
1 polymer ?
#
loop_
_entity_poly.entity_id
_entity_poly.type
_entity_poly.pdbx_seq_one_letter_code
_entity_poly.pdbx_strand_id
1 'polypeptide(L)'
;MVTQKVYYGSMVFIPKKDKVEEYLKSRGISTDGRSKDWLVLAGGVSCYKDKLVEALGYISKFYSQVFFVFGNVDFRLKGEDYNNYIDSVLQELESYENVHILHNKIVEVDGFKVAGSSAWYYLADNYAKAQWGTLSYDFSSVHPLGYRDSNAHSIKDNEFLKSLIGKDLDLLITYFPPCEGDIECANLEGVLLPEDLPWIAGKDNFYNEDMSRVRSYYVFDNTMSSWFYGLPYLELKKKERKS
;
A
#
# COMPACT_ATOMS: atom_id res chain seq x y z
N MET A 1 5.68 -26.32 9.37
CA MET A 1 5.59 -25.16 8.45
C MET A 1 4.60 -24.18 9.07
N VAL A 2 5.03 -22.94 9.34
CA VAL A 2 4.16 -21.90 9.90
C VAL A 2 3.40 -21.26 8.75
N THR A 3 2.08 -21.19 8.88
CA THR A 3 1.22 -20.54 7.85
C THR A 3 0.48 -19.38 8.53
N GLN A 4 0.52 -18.22 7.89
CA GLN A 4 -0.17 -17.02 8.34
C GLN A 4 -1.26 -16.63 7.34
N LYS A 5 -2.48 -16.44 7.82
CA LYS A 5 -3.57 -15.92 6.99
C LYS A 5 -3.50 -14.41 6.95
N VAL A 6 -3.45 -13.86 5.73
CA VAL A 6 -3.28 -12.44 5.47
C VAL A 6 -4.47 -11.93 4.66
N TYR A 7 -5.33 -11.14 5.28
CA TYR A 7 -6.37 -10.40 4.57
C TYR A 7 -5.78 -9.15 3.94
N TYR A 8 -6.32 -8.71 2.82
CA TYR A 8 -5.82 -7.50 2.16
C TYR A 8 -6.93 -6.67 1.54
N GLY A 9 -6.71 -5.36 1.47
CA GLY A 9 -7.61 -4.39 0.90
C GLY A 9 -6.93 -3.10 0.53
N SER A 10 -7.63 -2.28 -0.24
CA SER A 10 -7.20 -0.94 -0.66
C SER A 10 -8.43 -0.06 -0.88
N MET A 11 -8.25 1.27 -0.99
CA MET A 11 -9.29 2.24 -1.34
C MET A 11 -10.53 2.18 -0.41
N VAL A 12 -10.30 2.03 0.90
CA VAL A 12 -11.38 2.04 1.91
C VAL A 12 -12.07 3.39 1.94
N PHE A 13 -11.33 4.43 1.72
CA PHE A 13 -11.66 5.85 1.71
C PHE A 13 -12.74 6.29 2.71
N ILE A 14 -12.30 6.66 3.89
CA ILE A 14 -13.17 7.13 4.98
C ILE A 14 -13.43 8.63 4.83
N PRO A 15 -14.67 9.07 4.57
CA PRO A 15 -15.02 10.48 4.46
C PRO A 15 -14.87 11.22 5.79
N LYS A 16 -14.64 12.53 5.73
CA LYS A 16 -14.44 13.36 6.92
C LYS A 16 -15.62 13.32 7.91
N LYS A 17 -16.84 13.21 7.40
CA LYS A 17 -18.06 13.30 8.22
C LYS A 17 -18.45 11.97 8.86
N ASP A 18 -17.92 10.86 8.37
CA ASP A 18 -18.32 9.54 8.83
C ASP A 18 -17.58 9.16 10.11
N LYS A 19 -18.24 8.41 10.96
CA LYS A 19 -17.59 7.76 12.09
C LYS A 19 -16.83 6.55 11.57
N VAL A 20 -15.55 6.49 11.91
CA VAL A 20 -14.63 5.47 11.40
C VAL A 20 -15.15 4.06 11.67
N GLU A 21 -15.58 3.79 12.90
CA GLU A 21 -16.08 2.47 13.27
C GLU A 21 -17.29 2.04 12.46
N GLU A 22 -18.30 2.90 12.35
CA GLU A 22 -19.53 2.61 11.61
C GLU A 22 -19.24 2.41 10.13
N TYR A 23 -18.33 3.22 9.58
CA TYR A 23 -17.89 3.12 8.19
C TYR A 23 -17.17 1.80 7.91
N LEU A 24 -16.18 1.44 8.73
CA LEU A 24 -15.41 0.20 8.57
C LEU A 24 -16.31 -1.04 8.69
N LYS A 25 -17.24 -1.05 9.63
CA LYS A 25 -18.24 -2.11 9.76
C LYS A 25 -19.13 -2.22 8.52
N SER A 26 -19.58 -1.10 7.96
CA SER A 26 -20.40 -1.09 6.74
C SER A 26 -19.66 -1.62 5.52
N ARG A 27 -18.33 -1.57 5.53
CA ARG A 27 -17.46 -2.09 4.47
C ARG A 27 -17.02 -3.55 4.71
N GLY A 28 -17.61 -4.23 5.70
CA GLY A 28 -17.29 -5.63 5.98
C GLY A 28 -15.87 -5.85 6.53
N ILE A 29 -15.20 -4.79 6.99
CA ILE A 29 -14.01 -4.91 7.82
C ILE A 29 -14.51 -5.37 9.19
N SER A 30 -14.95 -6.59 9.18
CA SER A 30 -15.51 -7.24 10.36
C SER A 30 -14.39 -7.67 11.26
N THR A 31 -14.71 -7.63 12.48
CA THR A 31 -13.88 -7.65 13.64
C THR A 31 -13.94 -8.97 14.37
N ASP A 32 -14.87 -9.83 14.02
CA ASP A 32 -15.12 -11.05 14.78
C ASP A 32 -14.26 -12.21 14.29
N GLY A 33 -13.44 -12.76 15.17
CA GLY A 33 -12.71 -14.01 14.95
C GLY A 33 -11.40 -13.91 14.20
N ARG A 34 -10.86 -12.71 13.93
CA ARG A 34 -9.62 -12.50 13.15
C ARG A 34 -8.40 -12.11 14.00
N SER A 35 -8.46 -12.26 15.30
CA SER A 35 -7.40 -11.81 16.22
C SER A 35 -6.04 -12.50 16.04
N LYS A 36 -5.98 -13.57 15.24
CA LYS A 36 -4.74 -14.28 14.88
C LYS A 36 -4.28 -14.01 13.45
N ASP A 37 -5.10 -13.32 12.67
CA ASP A 37 -4.86 -13.06 11.26
C ASP A 37 -4.20 -11.70 11.07
N TRP A 38 -3.55 -11.52 9.93
CA TRP A 38 -2.96 -10.24 9.53
C TRP A 38 -3.91 -9.49 8.61
N LEU A 39 -3.79 -8.16 8.60
CA LEU A 39 -4.44 -7.30 7.63
C LEU A 39 -3.40 -6.44 6.91
N VAL A 40 -3.48 -6.41 5.58
CA VAL A 40 -2.75 -5.50 4.72
C VAL A 40 -3.72 -4.46 4.16
N LEU A 41 -3.41 -3.20 4.35
CA LEU A 41 -4.08 -2.07 3.72
C LEU A 41 -3.11 -1.40 2.73
N ALA A 42 -3.29 -1.71 1.46
CA ALA A 42 -2.45 -1.20 0.38
C ALA A 42 -2.95 0.18 -0.10
N GLY A 43 -2.92 1.16 0.79
CA GLY A 43 -3.28 2.56 0.55
C GLY A 43 -4.78 2.85 0.43
N GLY A 44 -5.11 4.14 0.34
CA GLY A 44 -6.45 4.61 0.08
C GLY A 44 -7.39 4.57 1.29
N VAL A 45 -6.89 4.73 2.50
CA VAL A 45 -7.70 4.66 3.72
C VAL A 45 -8.41 5.98 3.99
N SER A 46 -7.72 7.09 4.00
CA SER A 46 -8.33 8.42 4.16
C SER A 46 -7.39 9.55 3.77
N CYS A 47 -7.94 10.59 3.15
CA CYS A 47 -7.21 11.84 2.90
C CYS A 47 -7.15 12.78 4.13
N TYR A 48 -7.68 12.36 5.26
CA TYR A 48 -7.67 13.09 6.53
C TYR A 48 -6.80 12.33 7.52
N LYS A 49 -5.70 12.95 7.97
CA LYS A 49 -4.74 12.32 8.89
C LYS A 49 -5.41 11.77 10.15
N ASP A 50 -6.26 12.57 10.78
CA ASP A 50 -7.02 12.17 11.96
C ASP A 50 -7.87 10.90 11.72
N LYS A 51 -8.50 10.81 10.55
CA LYS A 51 -9.29 9.64 10.16
C LYS A 51 -8.43 8.43 9.82
N LEU A 52 -7.28 8.64 9.18
CA LEU A 52 -6.31 7.57 8.90
C LEU A 52 -5.80 6.95 10.21
N VAL A 53 -5.36 7.78 11.14
CA VAL A 53 -4.85 7.32 12.44
C VAL A 53 -5.95 6.63 13.25
N GLU A 54 -7.15 7.23 13.33
CA GLU A 54 -8.31 6.64 14.01
C GLU A 54 -8.67 5.26 13.41
N ALA A 55 -8.62 5.13 12.07
CA ALA A 55 -8.92 3.88 11.39
C ALA A 55 -7.91 2.78 11.70
N LEU A 56 -6.61 3.07 11.57
CA LEU A 56 -5.56 2.12 11.84
C LEU A 56 -5.56 1.69 13.33
N GLY A 57 -5.74 2.65 14.24
CA GLY A 57 -5.86 2.36 15.68
C GLY A 57 -7.14 1.60 16.04
N TYR A 58 -8.24 1.78 15.32
CA TYR A 58 -9.44 0.97 15.48
C TYR A 58 -9.23 -0.47 14.99
N ILE A 59 -8.69 -0.61 13.77
CA ILE A 59 -8.44 -1.90 13.12
C ILE A 59 -7.44 -2.75 13.91
N SER A 60 -6.42 -2.13 14.52
CA SER A 60 -5.40 -2.81 15.30
C SER A 60 -5.95 -3.68 16.44
N LYS A 61 -7.17 -3.38 16.91
CA LYS A 61 -7.85 -4.15 17.98
C LYS A 61 -8.33 -5.54 17.54
N PHE A 62 -8.39 -5.78 16.24
CA PHE A 62 -9.06 -6.95 15.66
C PHE A 62 -8.14 -7.89 14.90
N TYR A 63 -6.95 -7.43 14.51
CA TYR A 63 -5.95 -8.21 13.79
C TYR A 63 -4.69 -8.33 14.64
N SER A 64 -3.99 -9.46 14.51
CA SER A 64 -2.73 -9.64 15.23
C SER A 64 -1.67 -8.68 14.71
N GLN A 65 -1.66 -8.41 13.41
CA GLN A 65 -0.77 -7.45 12.76
C GLN A 65 -1.53 -6.70 11.68
N VAL A 66 -1.23 -5.41 11.55
CA VAL A 66 -1.79 -4.53 10.52
C VAL A 66 -0.63 -3.88 9.76
N PHE A 67 -0.55 -4.10 8.45
CA PHE A 67 0.44 -3.50 7.58
C PHE A 67 -0.22 -2.45 6.70
N PHE A 68 0.37 -1.28 6.62
CA PHE A 68 -0.14 -0.18 5.81
C PHE A 68 0.97 0.41 4.95
N VAL A 69 0.69 0.64 3.67
CA VAL A 69 1.47 1.48 2.76
C VAL A 69 0.62 2.67 2.35
N PHE A 70 1.25 3.83 2.18
CA PHE A 70 0.53 5.01 1.73
C PHE A 70 0.15 4.90 0.26
N GLY A 71 -1.09 5.28 -0.05
CA GLY A 71 -1.57 5.49 -1.42
C GLY A 71 -1.74 6.97 -1.74
N ASN A 72 -2.11 7.27 -2.98
CA ASN A 72 -2.27 8.65 -3.45
C ASN A 72 -3.30 9.45 -2.64
N VAL A 73 -4.40 8.84 -2.24
CA VAL A 73 -5.49 9.52 -1.52
C VAL A 73 -5.24 9.72 -0.03
N ASP A 74 -4.20 9.08 0.52
CA ASP A 74 -3.87 9.20 1.95
C ASP A 74 -3.16 10.51 2.27
N PHE A 75 -2.70 11.25 1.24
CA PHE A 75 -2.02 12.52 1.40
C PHE A 75 -2.94 13.70 1.08
N ARG A 76 -3.40 14.41 2.09
CA ARG A 76 -4.04 15.72 1.93
C ARG A 76 -3.15 16.80 2.53
N LEU A 77 -2.13 17.13 1.80
CA LEU A 77 -1.04 17.97 2.27
C LEU A 77 -1.40 19.47 2.32
N LYS A 78 -2.46 19.95 2.74
CA LYS A 78 -2.84 21.36 2.87
C LYS A 78 -1.67 22.36 3.09
N GLY A 79 -0.63 22.26 2.24
CA GLY A 79 0.61 23.03 2.38
C GLY A 79 1.64 22.41 3.34
N GLU A 80 1.39 21.23 3.87
CA GLU A 80 2.34 20.46 4.67
C GLU A 80 3.33 19.72 3.76
N ASP A 81 4.58 19.64 4.18
CA ASP A 81 5.60 18.86 3.50
C ASP A 81 5.30 17.34 3.62
N TYR A 82 5.55 16.60 2.55
CA TYR A 82 5.26 15.17 2.47
C TYR A 82 5.94 14.36 3.58
N ASN A 83 7.22 14.62 3.85
CA ASN A 83 7.94 13.88 4.87
C ASN A 83 7.42 14.24 6.27
N ASN A 84 7.14 15.51 6.53
CA ASN A 84 6.56 15.95 7.79
C ASN A 84 5.19 15.31 8.05
N TYR A 85 4.38 15.14 6.99
CA TYR A 85 3.11 14.43 7.10
C TYR A 85 3.30 12.97 7.51
N ILE A 86 4.20 12.25 6.81
CA ILE A 86 4.50 10.85 7.13
C ILE A 86 5.02 10.73 8.56
N ASP A 87 5.99 11.55 8.94
CA ASP A 87 6.58 11.54 10.29
C ASP A 87 5.51 11.79 11.36
N SER A 88 4.56 12.69 11.09
CA SER A 88 3.46 12.96 12.00
C SER A 88 2.49 11.77 12.15
N VAL A 89 2.23 11.03 11.07
CA VAL A 89 1.41 9.81 11.12
C VAL A 89 2.14 8.71 11.88
N LEU A 90 3.44 8.52 11.61
CA LEU A 90 4.28 7.55 12.32
C LEU A 90 4.28 7.80 13.82
N GLN A 91 4.45 9.06 14.23
CA GLN A 91 4.47 9.46 15.64
C GLN A 91 3.13 9.18 16.34
N GLU A 92 2.00 9.48 15.69
CA GLU A 92 0.68 9.23 16.28
C GLU A 92 0.36 7.73 16.40
N LEU A 93 0.98 6.89 15.57
CA LEU A 93 0.77 5.44 15.57
C LEU A 93 1.82 4.66 16.36
N GLU A 94 2.83 5.32 16.92
CA GLU A 94 3.94 4.69 17.66
C GLU A 94 3.47 3.82 18.84
N SER A 95 2.33 4.17 19.46
CA SER A 95 1.75 3.42 20.57
C SER A 95 1.06 2.11 20.19
N TYR A 96 0.86 1.88 18.88
CA TYR A 96 0.21 0.65 18.37
C TYR A 96 1.27 -0.34 17.89
N GLU A 97 1.73 -1.22 18.78
CA GLU A 97 2.84 -2.16 18.52
C GLU A 97 2.58 -3.11 17.32
N ASN A 98 1.31 -3.38 17.01
CA ASN A 98 0.89 -4.27 15.94
C ASN A 98 0.50 -3.52 14.64
N VAL A 99 0.76 -2.21 14.55
CA VAL A 99 0.55 -1.42 13.33
C VAL A 99 1.88 -1.07 12.69
N HIS A 100 2.11 -1.55 11.48
CA HIS A 100 3.35 -1.41 10.74
C HIS A 100 3.14 -0.51 9.51
N ILE A 101 3.61 0.72 9.59
CA ILE A 101 3.65 1.63 8.43
C ILE A 101 4.88 1.30 7.61
N LEU A 102 4.68 0.85 6.38
CA LEU A 102 5.74 0.43 5.48
C LEU A 102 6.01 1.51 4.43
N HIS A 103 6.75 2.53 4.83
CA HIS A 103 7.24 3.57 3.94
C HIS A 103 8.72 3.30 3.63
N ASN A 104 8.97 2.62 2.50
CA ASN A 104 10.30 2.17 2.07
C ASN A 104 11.03 1.40 3.20
N LYS A 105 10.34 0.44 3.78
CA LYS A 105 10.78 -0.25 5.00
C LYS A 105 10.61 -1.76 4.90
N ILE A 106 11.52 -2.49 5.55
CA ILE A 106 11.38 -3.92 5.85
C ILE A 106 11.13 -4.05 7.34
N VAL A 107 10.17 -4.88 7.71
CA VAL A 107 9.92 -5.29 9.10
C VAL A 107 9.99 -6.81 9.22
N GLU A 108 10.42 -7.31 10.37
CA GLU A 108 10.34 -8.73 10.69
C GLU A 108 9.31 -8.92 11.79
N VAL A 109 8.25 -9.68 11.50
CA VAL A 109 7.10 -9.89 12.38
C VAL A 109 6.76 -11.37 12.37
N ASP A 110 6.67 -11.98 13.55
CA ASP A 110 6.39 -13.41 13.72
C ASP A 110 7.34 -14.32 12.91
N GLY A 111 8.56 -13.80 12.64
CA GLY A 111 9.60 -14.45 11.86
C GLY A 111 9.41 -14.36 10.35
N PHE A 112 8.44 -13.59 9.85
CA PHE A 112 8.28 -13.24 8.45
C PHE A 112 8.92 -11.88 8.16
N LYS A 113 9.56 -11.74 7.01
CA LYS A 113 10.11 -10.47 6.51
C LYS A 113 9.17 -9.86 5.50
N VAL A 114 8.58 -8.74 5.89
CA VAL A 114 7.61 -7.98 5.08
C VAL A 114 8.24 -6.66 4.66
N ALA A 115 8.24 -6.39 3.36
CA ALA A 115 8.69 -5.11 2.80
C ALA A 115 7.51 -4.33 2.26
N GLY A 116 7.58 -3.00 2.29
CA GLY A 116 6.54 -2.17 1.67
C GLY A 116 7.00 -0.79 1.26
N SER A 117 6.32 -0.28 0.22
CA SER A 117 6.54 1.01 -0.42
C SER A 117 5.26 1.49 -1.08
N SER A 118 5.11 2.80 -1.28
CA SER A 118 4.06 3.33 -2.16
C SER A 118 4.29 2.93 -3.62
N ALA A 119 5.55 2.77 -4.02
CA ALA A 119 5.98 2.43 -5.37
C ALA A 119 5.46 3.42 -6.43
N TRP A 120 5.64 4.73 -6.19
CA TRP A 120 5.23 5.79 -7.10
C TRP A 120 5.81 5.62 -8.51
N TYR A 121 5.00 5.91 -9.53
CA TYR A 121 5.44 5.93 -10.92
C TYR A 121 6.34 7.13 -11.22
N TYR A 122 7.34 6.91 -12.06
CA TYR A 122 8.15 7.97 -12.65
C TYR A 122 7.53 8.45 -13.96
N LEU A 123 7.20 9.74 -14.05
CA LEU A 123 6.63 10.35 -15.23
C LEU A 123 7.78 10.89 -16.11
N ALA A 124 8.16 10.14 -17.14
CA ALA A 124 9.36 10.40 -17.91
C ALA A 124 9.20 11.54 -18.94
N ASP A 125 8.05 11.63 -19.59
CA ASP A 125 7.89 12.51 -20.74
C ASP A 125 6.99 13.74 -20.49
N ASN A 126 6.96 14.62 -21.49
CA ASN A 126 6.17 15.84 -21.43
C ASN A 126 4.67 15.57 -21.60
N TYR A 127 4.29 14.46 -22.24
CA TYR A 127 2.89 14.07 -22.38
C TYR A 127 2.35 13.57 -21.05
N ALA A 128 3.07 12.69 -20.38
CA ALA A 128 2.73 12.24 -19.03
C ALA A 128 2.62 13.41 -18.04
N LYS A 129 3.54 14.39 -18.13
CA LYS A 129 3.50 15.62 -17.32
C LYS A 129 2.29 16.50 -17.63
N ALA A 130 1.91 16.63 -18.91
CA ALA A 130 0.73 17.37 -19.32
C ALA A 130 -0.56 16.65 -18.92
N GLN A 131 -0.58 15.33 -19.01
CA GLN A 131 -1.67 14.47 -18.57
C GLN A 131 -1.79 14.41 -17.04
N TRP A 132 -0.73 14.74 -16.30
CA TRP A 132 -0.75 14.74 -14.83
C TRP A 132 -1.96 15.48 -14.25
N GLY A 133 -2.32 16.63 -14.83
CA GLY A 133 -3.52 17.38 -14.45
C GLY A 133 -4.83 16.70 -14.79
N THR A 134 -4.86 15.82 -15.78
CA THR A 134 -6.07 15.10 -16.27
C THR A 134 -6.17 13.68 -15.70
N LEU A 135 -5.06 13.00 -15.58
CA LEU A 135 -4.96 11.69 -14.93
C LEU A 135 -5.16 11.81 -13.42
N SER A 136 -4.94 12.99 -12.90
CA SER A 136 -4.97 13.33 -11.49
C SER A 136 -6.28 13.95 -11.05
N TYR A 137 -7.42 13.50 -11.55
CA TYR A 137 -8.68 13.85 -10.88
C TYR A 137 -8.58 13.50 -9.38
N ASP A 138 -7.88 12.42 -9.07
CA ASP A 138 -7.50 12.06 -7.70
C ASP A 138 -6.36 12.92 -7.15
N PHE A 139 -5.45 13.39 -7.99
CA PHE A 139 -4.27 14.16 -7.57
C PHE A 139 -4.54 15.67 -7.52
N SER A 140 -5.30 16.27 -8.44
CA SER A 140 -5.49 17.72 -8.50
C SER A 140 -6.38 18.28 -7.39
N SER A 141 -7.33 17.49 -6.89
CA SER A 141 -8.23 17.91 -5.82
C SER A 141 -7.70 17.62 -4.42
N VAL A 142 -6.73 16.70 -4.29
CA VAL A 142 -6.25 16.16 -3.01
C VAL A 142 -4.77 16.48 -2.79
N HIS A 143 -3.97 16.65 -3.84
CA HIS A 143 -2.53 16.82 -3.76
C HIS A 143 -1.99 18.12 -4.31
N PRO A 144 -1.26 18.89 -3.50
CA PRO A 144 -0.35 19.93 -3.98
C PRO A 144 0.96 19.34 -4.56
N LEU A 145 1.16 18.02 -4.54
CA LEU A 145 2.34 17.40 -5.11
C LEU A 145 2.34 17.59 -6.64
N GLY A 146 3.23 18.45 -7.10
CA GLY A 146 3.54 18.56 -8.53
C GLY A 146 4.21 17.27 -9.03
N TYR A 147 4.22 17.07 -10.35
CA TYR A 147 4.88 15.90 -10.96
C TYR A 147 6.36 15.75 -10.55
N ARG A 148 7.05 16.88 -10.22
CA ARG A 148 8.45 16.86 -9.76
C ARG A 148 8.60 16.17 -8.42
N ASP A 149 7.68 16.42 -7.51
CA ASP A 149 7.69 15.82 -6.18
C ASP A 149 7.33 14.33 -6.28
N SER A 150 6.34 14.00 -7.12
CA SER A 150 6.00 12.61 -7.42
C SER A 150 7.19 11.84 -7.99
N ASN A 151 7.92 12.43 -8.96
CA ASN A 151 9.12 11.81 -9.52
C ASN A 151 10.23 11.66 -8.48
N ALA A 152 10.42 12.62 -7.59
CA ALA A 152 11.39 12.51 -6.51
C ALA A 152 11.06 11.35 -5.54
N HIS A 153 9.76 11.13 -5.25
CA HIS A 153 9.33 9.97 -4.46
C HIS A 153 9.49 8.67 -5.24
N SER A 154 9.14 8.65 -6.51
CA SER A 154 9.32 7.48 -7.37
C SER A 154 10.78 7.02 -7.43
N ILE A 155 11.73 7.94 -7.52
CA ILE A 155 13.17 7.62 -7.50
C ILE A 155 13.54 6.91 -6.18
N LYS A 156 13.12 7.46 -5.04
CA LYS A 156 13.39 6.86 -3.72
C LYS A 156 12.75 5.48 -3.56
N ASP A 157 11.52 5.35 -4.02
CA ASP A 157 10.78 4.09 -3.96
C ASP A 157 11.46 3.03 -4.84
N ASN A 158 11.89 3.40 -6.05
CA ASN A 158 12.60 2.50 -6.95
C ASN A 158 13.97 2.10 -6.39
N GLU A 159 14.72 3.04 -5.78
CA GLU A 159 15.97 2.73 -5.07
C GLU A 159 15.74 1.73 -3.93
N PHE A 160 14.67 1.92 -3.15
CA PHE A 160 14.29 0.96 -2.12
C PHE A 160 13.97 -0.41 -2.71
N LEU A 161 13.12 -0.48 -3.75
CA LEU A 161 12.76 -1.74 -4.42
C LEU A 161 14.01 -2.44 -4.98
N LYS A 162 14.93 -1.72 -5.61
CA LYS A 162 16.25 -2.25 -6.04
C LYS A 162 17.04 -2.82 -4.87
N SER A 163 16.98 -2.20 -3.71
CA SER A 163 17.67 -2.67 -2.52
C SER A 163 17.14 -4.00 -1.98
N LEU A 164 15.95 -4.43 -2.44
CA LEU A 164 15.34 -5.71 -2.07
C LEU A 164 15.88 -6.90 -2.89
N ILE A 165 16.58 -6.64 -4.00
CA ILE A 165 17.17 -7.67 -4.85
C ILE A 165 18.11 -8.56 -4.03
N GLY A 166 17.91 -9.86 -4.08
CA GLY A 166 18.68 -10.84 -3.33
C GLY A 166 18.37 -10.93 -1.83
N LYS A 167 17.43 -10.12 -1.32
CA LYS A 167 16.96 -10.28 0.06
C LYS A 167 15.92 -11.38 0.16
N ASP A 168 16.00 -12.13 1.24
CA ASP A 168 15.04 -13.19 1.55
C ASP A 168 13.77 -12.54 2.18
N LEU A 169 12.78 -12.29 1.35
CA LEU A 169 11.50 -11.70 1.73
C LEU A 169 10.38 -12.76 1.67
N ASP A 170 9.42 -12.63 2.57
CA ASP A 170 8.22 -13.48 2.58
C ASP A 170 7.01 -12.76 1.94
N LEU A 171 6.96 -11.41 1.97
CA LEU A 171 5.88 -10.61 1.41
C LEU A 171 6.37 -9.23 0.98
N LEU A 172 5.90 -8.76 -0.17
CA LEU A 172 6.02 -7.36 -0.61
C LEU A 172 4.63 -6.72 -0.68
N ILE A 173 4.54 -5.48 -0.22
CA ILE A 173 3.31 -4.69 -0.23
C ILE A 173 3.60 -3.36 -0.92
N THR A 174 2.82 -3.02 -1.96
CA THR A 174 2.89 -1.70 -2.60
C THR A 174 1.49 -1.13 -2.81
N TYR A 175 1.39 0.19 -2.94
CA TYR A 175 0.13 0.79 -3.36
C TYR A 175 -0.02 0.73 -4.88
N PHE A 176 0.95 1.30 -5.61
CA PHE A 176 0.94 1.19 -7.06
C PHE A 176 1.36 -0.21 -7.49
N PRO A 177 0.67 -0.80 -8.47
CA PRO A 177 1.04 -2.09 -9.02
C PRO A 177 2.38 -2.02 -9.75
N PRO A 178 3.07 -3.16 -9.91
CA PRO A 178 4.30 -3.21 -10.68
C PRO A 178 4.04 -2.82 -12.13
N CYS A 179 4.88 -1.94 -12.65
CA CYS A 179 4.86 -1.50 -14.04
C CYS A 179 6.27 -1.58 -14.62
N GLU A 180 6.43 -2.41 -15.64
CA GLU A 180 7.67 -2.55 -16.41
C GLU A 180 7.49 -2.02 -17.83
N GLY A 181 8.58 -1.55 -18.44
CA GLY A 181 8.67 -1.33 -19.90
C GLY A 181 8.70 0.12 -20.33
N ASP A 182 8.60 0.32 -21.66
CA ASP A 182 8.69 1.61 -22.37
C ASP A 182 7.47 2.53 -22.16
N ILE A 183 6.80 2.39 -21.03
CA ILE A 183 5.61 3.14 -20.74
C ILE A 183 6.02 4.45 -20.09
N GLU A 184 5.23 5.47 -20.37
CA GLU A 184 5.36 6.83 -19.87
C GLU A 184 5.45 6.92 -18.34
N CYS A 185 5.18 5.80 -17.64
CA CYS A 185 5.34 5.66 -16.21
C CYS A 185 5.81 4.25 -15.84
N ALA A 186 6.94 4.16 -15.16
CA ALA A 186 7.50 2.90 -14.66
C ALA A 186 7.90 3.05 -13.19
N ASN A 187 7.68 2.02 -12.39
CA ASN A 187 8.13 1.97 -10.99
C ASN A 187 9.11 0.83 -10.71
N LEU A 188 9.34 -0.05 -11.69
CA LEU A 188 10.21 -1.22 -11.56
C LEU A 188 11.47 -1.14 -12.43
N GLU A 189 11.91 0.04 -12.87
CA GLU A 189 13.13 0.15 -13.69
C GLU A 189 14.33 -0.49 -12.99
N GLY A 190 14.85 -1.57 -13.57
CA GLY A 190 16.00 -2.33 -13.05
C GLY A 190 15.72 -3.09 -11.75
N VAL A 191 14.46 -3.32 -11.38
CA VAL A 191 14.07 -4.11 -10.21
C VAL A 191 13.80 -5.55 -10.66
N LEU A 192 14.61 -6.49 -10.17
CA LEU A 192 14.48 -7.92 -10.45
C LEU A 192 14.21 -8.66 -9.13
N LEU A 193 12.96 -8.86 -8.80
CA LEU A 193 12.53 -9.61 -7.62
C LEU A 193 12.19 -11.06 -8.00
N PRO A 194 12.24 -12.01 -7.02
CA PRO A 194 11.86 -13.40 -7.27
C PRO A 194 10.41 -13.51 -7.76
N GLU A 195 10.18 -14.32 -8.80
CA GLU A 195 8.84 -14.56 -9.37
C GLU A 195 7.87 -15.20 -8.37
N ASP A 196 8.39 -15.93 -7.38
CA ASP A 196 7.62 -16.61 -6.34
C ASP A 196 7.39 -15.74 -5.08
N LEU A 197 7.87 -14.50 -5.06
CA LEU A 197 7.62 -13.57 -3.95
C LEU A 197 6.15 -13.13 -3.96
N PRO A 198 5.37 -13.45 -2.91
CA PRO A 198 4.01 -12.94 -2.78
C PRO A 198 4.02 -11.40 -2.75
N TRP A 199 3.20 -10.80 -3.61
CA TRP A 199 3.14 -9.35 -3.76
C TRP A 199 1.69 -8.87 -3.73
N ILE A 200 1.34 -8.07 -2.72
CA ILE A 200 0.04 -7.41 -2.60
C ILE A 200 0.20 -5.98 -3.07
N ALA A 201 -0.64 -5.55 -4.02
CA ALA A 201 -0.71 -4.15 -4.42
C ALA A 201 -2.13 -3.60 -4.33
N GLY A 202 -2.22 -2.31 -4.02
CA GLY A 202 -3.45 -1.56 -4.15
C GLY A 202 -3.83 -1.41 -5.62
N LYS A 203 -5.11 -1.17 -5.88
CA LYS A 203 -5.57 -0.88 -7.23
C LYS A 203 -5.30 0.58 -7.54
N ASP A 204 -4.62 0.82 -8.65
CA ASP A 204 -4.69 2.08 -9.36
C ASP A 204 -5.49 1.91 -10.66
N ASN A 205 -6.14 2.99 -11.12
CA ASN A 205 -6.93 2.99 -12.35
C ASN A 205 -6.07 2.97 -13.62
N PHE A 206 -4.75 2.93 -13.50
CA PHE A 206 -3.84 2.79 -14.62
C PHE A 206 -3.80 1.33 -15.08
N TYR A 207 -4.62 1.02 -16.07
CA TYR A 207 -4.57 -0.26 -16.75
C TYR A 207 -3.27 -0.38 -17.53
N ASN A 208 -2.44 -1.31 -17.14
CA ASN A 208 -1.40 -1.82 -17.99
C ASN A 208 -1.64 -3.32 -18.23
N GLU A 209 -1.90 -3.67 -19.49
CA GLU A 209 -2.21 -5.05 -19.88
C GLU A 209 -1.00 -6.00 -19.79
N ASP A 210 0.22 -5.47 -19.62
CA ASP A 210 1.44 -6.28 -19.63
C ASP A 210 1.94 -6.65 -18.22
N MET A 211 1.07 -7.29 -17.46
CA MET A 211 1.39 -7.84 -16.12
C MET A 211 1.89 -9.28 -16.18
N SER A 212 2.25 -9.78 -17.36
CA SER A 212 2.54 -11.20 -17.62
C SER A 212 3.78 -11.74 -16.90
N ARG A 213 4.64 -10.90 -16.34
CA ARG A 213 5.90 -11.30 -15.71
C ARG A 213 5.85 -11.50 -14.20
N VAL A 214 4.83 -10.98 -13.51
CA VAL A 214 4.70 -11.15 -12.06
C VAL A 214 3.65 -12.20 -11.75
N ARG A 215 4.07 -13.45 -11.54
CA ARG A 215 3.17 -14.62 -11.39
C ARG A 215 2.47 -14.71 -10.03
N SER A 216 2.95 -14.00 -9.01
CA SER A 216 2.41 -14.07 -7.64
C SER A 216 1.82 -12.74 -7.17
N TYR A 217 1.18 -12.03 -8.08
CA TYR A 217 0.66 -10.72 -7.84
C TYR A 217 -0.83 -10.75 -7.46
N TYR A 218 -1.16 -10.16 -6.32
CA TYR A 218 -2.52 -10.06 -5.80
C TYR A 218 -2.97 -8.61 -5.83
N VAL A 219 -3.89 -8.28 -6.72
CA VAL A 219 -4.55 -6.97 -6.76
C VAL A 219 -5.86 -7.04 -6.01
N PHE A 220 -6.08 -6.09 -5.14
CA PHE A 220 -7.41 -5.86 -4.62
C PHE A 220 -8.25 -5.16 -5.69
N ASP A 221 -9.19 -5.88 -6.31
CA ASP A 221 -10.16 -5.25 -7.21
C ASP A 221 -11.19 -4.47 -6.40
N ASN A 222 -11.10 -3.13 -6.49
CA ASN A 222 -11.99 -2.19 -5.81
C ASN A 222 -13.37 -2.07 -6.46
N THR A 223 -13.84 -3.10 -7.18
CA THR A 223 -15.25 -3.11 -7.53
C THR A 223 -16.08 -3.15 -6.25
N MET A 224 -17.10 -2.31 -6.12
CA MET A 224 -17.95 -2.25 -4.93
C MET A 224 -18.47 -3.62 -4.48
N SER A 225 -18.54 -4.58 -5.39
CA SER A 225 -18.94 -5.95 -5.12
C SER A 225 -17.99 -6.72 -4.22
N SER A 226 -16.67 -6.48 -4.27
CA SER A 226 -15.71 -7.25 -3.47
C SER A 226 -15.79 -6.96 -1.97
N TRP A 227 -16.24 -5.77 -1.59
CA TRP A 227 -16.46 -5.41 -0.17
C TRP A 227 -17.68 -6.09 0.44
N PHE A 228 -18.73 -6.37 -0.35
CA PHE A 228 -19.94 -7.05 0.13
C PHE A 228 -19.70 -8.54 0.45
N TYR A 229 -18.69 -9.16 -0.17
CA TYR A 229 -18.34 -10.57 0.05
C TYR A 229 -17.22 -10.78 1.08
N GLY A 230 -16.74 -9.71 1.71
CA GLY A 230 -15.64 -9.72 2.67
C GLY A 230 -14.27 -9.53 2.02
N LEU A 231 -13.25 -9.30 2.85
CA LEU A 231 -11.90 -9.11 2.37
C LEU A 231 -11.33 -10.41 1.81
N PRO A 232 -10.66 -10.38 0.64
CA PRO A 232 -9.89 -11.50 0.16
C PRO A 232 -8.71 -11.78 1.11
N TYR A 233 -8.19 -13.02 1.07
CA TYR A 233 -7.03 -13.41 1.84
C TYR A 233 -6.10 -14.31 1.05
N LEU A 234 -4.84 -14.34 1.46
CA LEU A 234 -3.85 -15.32 1.05
C LEU A 234 -3.30 -16.06 2.27
N GLU A 235 -2.74 -17.24 2.04
CA GLU A 235 -2.00 -18.00 3.04
C GLU A 235 -0.50 -17.82 2.80
N LEU A 236 0.14 -17.04 3.66
CA LEU A 236 1.58 -16.82 3.61
C LEU A 236 2.29 -18.00 4.31
N LYS A 237 3.13 -18.69 3.58
CA LYS A 237 3.93 -19.81 4.11
C LYS A 237 5.35 -19.33 4.39
N LYS A 238 5.83 -19.58 5.61
CA LYS A 238 7.20 -19.26 5.96
C LYS A 238 8.18 -20.08 5.11
N LYS A 239 9.06 -19.38 4.38
CA LYS A 239 10.14 -20.03 3.63
C LYS A 239 11.12 -20.70 4.59
N GLU A 240 11.57 -21.92 4.27
CA GLU A 240 12.67 -22.55 5.00
C GLU A 240 13.95 -21.81 4.64
N ARG A 241 14.47 -21.04 5.59
CA ARG A 241 15.75 -20.34 5.41
C ARG A 241 16.87 -21.36 5.57
N LYS A 242 17.66 -21.57 4.51
CA LYS A 242 18.91 -22.33 4.63
C LYS A 242 19.82 -21.55 5.55
N SER A 243 20.16 -22.17 6.69
CA SER A 243 21.17 -21.68 7.65
C SER A 243 22.55 -21.62 7.01
#